data_3b40a2cb8ea3dc669b98e60f4e11599b
#
_entry.id   3b40a2cb8ea3dc669b98e60f4e11599b
#
_cell.length_a   1.000
_cell.length_b   1.000
_cell.length_c   1.000
_cell.angle_alpha   90.00
_cell.angle_beta   90.00
_cell.angle_gamma   90.00
#
_symmetry.space_group_name_H-M   'P 1'
#
loop_
_entity.id
_entity.type
_entity.pdbx_description
1 polymer ?
#
loop_
_entity_poly.entity_id
_entity_poly.type
_entity_poly.pdbx_seq_one_letter_code
_entity_poly.pdbx_strand_id
1 'polypeptide(L)'
;MTKIMISDMPKHVGETVTIGVWLFNKRSSGKIAFLQLRDGSGFVQGVVVKANDEDVFATAKALHQETSMYVTGEVTEDTRSSFGYELQVTGIEVISEAHDYPITPKEHGVEFLMDNRHLWLRSKKQHANMVVRNEIIRATYEFFNDNGFKKVDPPILTGSAPEGTSELFHTKYFDQDAYLSQSGQLYMEAAAMALGKVFSFGPTFRAEKSKTRRHLIEFWMIEPEMAFVEHNESLEVQEQYVAHVVQSVLKNCKLELEVLGRDTSKLEKVTAPFPRISYDDAIEFLHKEGFDEIEWGDDFGAPHETAIANHFDLPVFITCYPKGIKPFYMQPHPDRDDVVLCADLIAPEGYGEIIGGSERIWDHKLMKQQIEAAGLDPDAYAWYLQLREFGSVPHSGFGLGLERTVAWITGAEHVRETIPFPRLLNRIYP
;
A
#
# COMPACT_ATOMS: atom_id res chain seq x y z
N MET A 1 -13.36 30.16 22.14
CA MET A 1 -12.66 28.91 22.48
C MET A 1 -11.90 28.43 21.28
N THR A 2 -10.69 27.92 21.49
CA THR A 2 -9.83 27.45 20.38
C THR A 2 -10.32 26.08 19.91
N LYS A 3 -10.63 25.96 18.61
CA LYS A 3 -10.94 24.66 17.99
C LYS A 3 -9.64 23.98 17.57
N ILE A 4 -9.44 22.76 18.02
CA ILE A 4 -8.25 21.95 17.71
C ILE A 4 -8.62 20.53 17.25
N MET A 5 -7.66 19.78 16.72
CA MET A 5 -7.78 18.34 16.51
C MET A 5 -7.26 17.54 17.72
N ILE A 6 -7.67 16.28 17.83
CA ILE A 6 -7.19 15.39 18.90
C ILE A 6 -5.64 15.32 18.91
N SER A 7 -5.01 15.24 17.74
CA SER A 7 -3.55 15.20 17.60
C SER A 7 -2.82 16.45 18.15
N ASP A 8 -3.53 17.57 18.29
CA ASP A 8 -2.94 18.81 18.82
C ASP A 8 -3.05 18.94 20.35
N MET A 9 -3.82 18.09 21.02
CA MET A 9 -4.03 18.14 22.47
C MET A 9 -2.73 18.21 23.29
N PRO A 10 -1.64 17.53 22.93
CA PRO A 10 -0.35 17.65 23.65
C PRO A 10 0.18 19.09 23.80
N LYS A 11 -0.20 19.99 22.89
CA LYS A 11 0.23 21.40 22.88
C LYS A 11 -0.67 22.29 23.77
N HIS A 12 -1.78 21.74 24.28
CA HIS A 12 -2.85 22.50 24.97
C HIS A 12 -3.16 21.96 26.37
N VAL A 13 -2.20 21.29 27.03
CA VAL A 13 -2.38 20.76 28.39
C VAL A 13 -2.68 21.89 29.37
N GLY A 14 -3.75 21.73 30.17
CA GLY A 14 -4.26 22.73 31.11
C GLY A 14 -5.15 23.82 30.46
N GLU A 15 -5.34 23.78 29.15
CA GLU A 15 -6.21 24.72 28.44
C GLU A 15 -7.60 24.13 28.18
N THR A 16 -8.61 24.99 28.15
CA THR A 16 -9.95 24.64 27.73
C THR A 16 -10.06 24.79 26.20
N VAL A 17 -10.31 23.68 25.53
CA VAL A 17 -10.40 23.58 24.06
C VAL A 17 -11.75 23.03 23.61
N THR A 18 -12.06 23.20 22.34
CA THR A 18 -13.21 22.55 21.68
C THR A 18 -12.73 21.67 20.56
N ILE A 19 -13.17 20.40 20.54
CA ILE A 19 -12.89 19.43 19.46
C ILE A 19 -14.17 19.03 18.74
N GLY A 20 -14.11 18.91 17.41
CA GLY A 20 -15.21 18.36 16.59
C GLY A 20 -15.01 16.86 16.43
N VAL A 21 -15.94 16.04 16.93
CA VAL A 21 -15.75 14.59 17.06
C VAL A 21 -17.01 13.79 16.79
N TRP A 22 -16.82 12.48 16.60
CA TRP A 22 -17.85 11.46 16.66
C TRP A 22 -17.68 10.61 17.93
N LEU A 23 -18.79 10.19 18.53
CA LEU A 23 -18.79 9.24 19.63
C LEU A 23 -18.50 7.83 19.12
N PHE A 24 -17.31 7.35 19.32
CA PHE A 24 -16.95 5.97 18.95
C PHE A 24 -17.58 4.92 19.88
N ASN A 25 -17.52 5.16 21.20
CA ASN A 25 -18.13 4.32 22.22
C ASN A 25 -18.29 5.10 23.52
N LYS A 26 -19.14 4.60 24.43
CA LYS A 26 -19.29 5.18 25.76
C LYS A 26 -19.45 4.10 26.84
N ARG A 27 -19.07 4.44 28.04
CA ARG A 27 -19.37 3.68 29.27
C ARG A 27 -19.69 4.64 30.40
N SER A 28 -20.48 4.22 31.34
CA SER A 28 -20.76 5.01 32.55
C SER A 28 -20.62 4.14 33.79
N SER A 29 -20.07 4.74 34.85
CA SER A 29 -19.95 4.12 36.17
C SER A 29 -20.44 5.11 37.22
N GLY A 30 -21.65 4.89 37.69
CA GLY A 30 -22.28 5.74 38.72
C GLY A 30 -22.41 7.20 38.30
N LYS A 31 -21.52 8.04 38.79
CA LYS A 31 -21.51 9.49 38.59
C LYS A 31 -20.53 9.98 37.52
N ILE A 32 -19.88 9.08 36.78
CA ILE A 32 -18.90 9.41 35.74
C ILE A 32 -19.31 8.73 34.43
N ALA A 33 -19.29 9.48 33.32
CA ALA A 33 -19.40 8.94 31.98
C ALA A 33 -18.04 9.10 31.25
N PHE A 34 -17.62 8.04 30.57
CA PHE A 34 -16.43 8.00 29.74
C PHE A 34 -16.87 7.91 28.30
N LEU A 35 -16.47 8.90 27.51
CA LEU A 35 -16.76 8.99 26.09
C LEU A 35 -15.49 8.67 25.32
N GLN A 36 -15.50 7.63 24.49
CA GLN A 36 -14.44 7.43 23.50
C GLN A 36 -14.76 8.26 22.28
N LEU A 37 -14.00 9.32 22.09
CA LEU A 37 -14.18 10.31 21.03
C LEU A 37 -13.17 10.05 19.93
N ARG A 38 -13.56 10.27 18.67
CA ARG A 38 -12.65 10.23 17.54
C ARG A 38 -12.85 11.43 16.62
N ASP A 39 -11.76 11.87 16.01
CA ASP A 39 -11.75 12.71 14.82
C ASP A 39 -10.88 12.05 13.73
N GLY A 40 -10.55 12.79 12.67
CA GLY A 40 -9.67 12.26 11.61
C GLY A 40 -8.22 12.07 12.04
N SER A 41 -7.79 12.61 13.18
CA SER A 41 -6.42 12.59 13.66
C SER A 41 -6.15 11.58 14.79
N GLY A 42 -7.20 11.01 15.40
CA GLY A 42 -7.01 10.03 16.47
C GLY A 42 -8.24 9.77 17.34
N PHE A 43 -7.96 9.17 18.51
CA PHE A 43 -8.94 8.77 19.51
C PHE A 43 -8.53 9.32 20.88
N VAL A 44 -9.50 9.85 21.65
CA VAL A 44 -9.28 10.36 23.01
C VAL A 44 -10.44 9.98 23.92
N GLN A 45 -10.17 9.86 25.21
CA GLN A 45 -11.19 9.70 26.25
C GLN A 45 -11.67 11.07 26.72
N GLY A 46 -12.99 11.34 26.64
CA GLY A 46 -13.65 12.43 27.33
C GLY A 46 -14.22 11.93 28.64
N VAL A 47 -13.98 12.65 29.73
CA VAL A 47 -14.48 12.33 31.08
C VAL A 47 -15.53 13.35 31.48
N VAL A 48 -16.76 12.89 31.76
CA VAL A 48 -17.88 13.72 32.18
C VAL A 48 -18.25 13.35 33.62
N VAL A 49 -18.12 14.29 34.55
CA VAL A 49 -18.41 14.08 35.97
C VAL A 49 -19.75 14.74 36.34
N LYS A 50 -20.71 13.93 36.82
CA LYS A 50 -22.05 14.41 37.16
C LYS A 50 -22.08 15.60 38.16
N ALA A 51 -21.16 15.57 39.12
CA ALA A 51 -21.07 16.62 40.14
C ALA A 51 -20.64 17.99 39.59
N ASN A 52 -20.01 18.03 38.43
CA ASN A 52 -19.54 19.26 37.79
C ASN A 52 -20.68 19.92 36.97
N ASP A 53 -21.48 19.10 36.26
CA ASP A 53 -22.60 19.53 35.46
C ASP A 53 -23.58 18.36 35.21
N GLU A 54 -24.82 18.45 35.75
CA GLU A 54 -25.84 17.40 35.60
C GLU A 54 -26.41 17.36 34.18
N ASP A 55 -26.52 18.48 33.50
CA ASP A 55 -27.12 18.57 32.15
C ASP A 55 -26.15 17.99 31.10
N VAL A 56 -24.86 18.33 31.18
CA VAL A 56 -23.80 17.75 30.35
C VAL A 56 -23.70 16.24 30.59
N PHE A 57 -23.83 15.82 31.85
CA PHE A 57 -23.80 14.38 32.17
C PHE A 57 -25.03 13.63 31.63
N ALA A 58 -26.23 14.23 31.70
CA ALA A 58 -27.46 13.69 31.15
C ALA A 58 -27.34 13.56 29.61
N THR A 59 -26.85 14.60 28.95
CA THR A 59 -26.54 14.60 27.51
C THR A 59 -25.58 13.47 27.16
N ALA A 60 -24.42 13.35 27.84
CA ALA A 60 -23.43 12.32 27.61
C ALA A 60 -24.01 10.90 27.72
N LYS A 61 -24.95 10.69 28.66
CA LYS A 61 -25.64 9.41 28.81
C LYS A 61 -26.62 9.09 27.67
N ALA A 62 -27.27 10.12 27.12
CA ALA A 62 -28.24 9.98 26.03
C ALA A 62 -27.57 9.69 24.66
N LEU A 63 -26.35 10.17 24.44
CA LEU A 63 -25.65 10.02 23.16
C LEU A 63 -25.68 8.57 22.62
N HIS A 64 -25.80 8.43 21.30
CA HIS A 64 -25.65 7.17 20.57
C HIS A 64 -24.33 7.09 19.83
N GLN A 65 -23.85 5.86 19.58
CA GLN A 65 -22.62 5.60 18.81
C GLN A 65 -22.70 6.32 17.45
N GLU A 66 -21.59 6.96 17.05
CA GLU A 66 -21.43 7.75 15.82
C GLU A 66 -22.21 9.09 15.79
N THR A 67 -22.84 9.53 16.89
CA THR A 67 -23.32 10.90 17.02
C THR A 67 -22.18 11.88 16.84
N SER A 68 -22.35 12.88 15.97
CA SER A 68 -21.38 13.96 15.75
C SER A 68 -21.67 15.17 16.65
N MET A 69 -20.59 15.78 17.19
CA MET A 69 -20.75 16.84 18.19
C MET A 69 -19.48 17.68 18.31
N TYR A 70 -19.63 18.87 18.88
CA TYR A 70 -18.52 19.60 19.48
C TYR A 70 -18.45 19.26 20.96
N VAL A 71 -17.25 18.94 21.44
CA VAL A 71 -16.99 18.68 22.86
C VAL A 71 -16.00 19.72 23.35
N THR A 72 -16.34 20.39 24.45
CA THR A 72 -15.50 21.38 25.10
C THR A 72 -15.02 20.83 26.44
N GLY A 73 -13.74 21.03 26.76
CA GLY A 73 -13.16 20.57 28.02
C GLY A 73 -11.73 20.99 28.21
N GLU A 74 -11.20 20.75 29.40
CA GLU A 74 -9.79 20.94 29.72
C GLU A 74 -8.97 19.72 29.33
N VAL A 75 -7.86 19.95 28.66
CA VAL A 75 -6.89 18.88 28.29
C VAL A 75 -6.06 18.54 29.53
N THR A 76 -6.05 17.26 29.91
CA THR A 76 -5.24 16.75 31.02
C THR A 76 -4.39 15.57 30.57
N GLU A 77 -3.23 15.37 31.21
CA GLU A 77 -2.39 14.18 31.02
C GLU A 77 -3.04 12.96 31.67
N ASP A 78 -3.01 11.81 30.96
CA ASP A 78 -3.39 10.49 31.49
C ASP A 78 -2.39 9.43 31.08
N THR A 79 -1.48 9.08 31.96
CA THR A 79 -0.44 8.07 31.72
C THR A 79 -0.97 6.65 31.53
N ARG A 80 -2.26 6.39 31.78
CA ARG A 80 -2.91 5.10 31.56
C ARG A 80 -3.47 4.97 30.13
N SER A 81 -3.59 6.08 29.44
CA SER A 81 -4.03 6.14 28.03
C SER A 81 -2.83 5.95 27.11
N SER A 82 -2.98 5.13 26.06
CA SER A 82 -1.95 4.99 25.02
C SER A 82 -1.70 6.31 24.27
N PHE A 83 -2.69 7.19 24.22
CA PHE A 83 -2.54 8.53 23.66
C PHE A 83 -1.85 9.51 24.65
N GLY A 84 -1.84 9.20 25.96
CA GLY A 84 -1.21 10.01 27.02
C GLY A 84 -2.05 11.19 27.52
N TYR A 85 -3.24 11.43 26.98
CA TYR A 85 -4.09 12.57 27.30
C TYR A 85 -5.56 12.17 27.38
N GLU A 86 -6.34 12.99 28.13
CA GLU A 86 -7.80 12.91 28.19
C GLU A 86 -8.41 14.32 28.21
N LEU A 87 -9.71 14.42 27.95
CA LEU A 87 -10.47 15.67 27.98
C LEU A 87 -11.44 15.67 29.15
N GLN A 88 -11.28 16.60 30.11
CA GLN A 88 -12.23 16.84 31.19
C GLN A 88 -13.39 17.66 30.64
N VAL A 89 -14.47 16.99 30.27
CA VAL A 89 -15.57 17.58 29.47
C VAL A 89 -16.42 18.53 30.32
N THR A 90 -16.58 19.74 29.82
CA THR A 90 -17.43 20.81 30.42
C THR A 90 -18.59 21.21 29.53
N GLY A 91 -18.66 20.77 28.27
CA GLY A 91 -19.75 21.07 27.36
C GLY A 91 -19.85 20.10 26.19
N ILE A 92 -21.09 19.81 25.76
CA ILE A 92 -21.37 18.96 24.59
C ILE A 92 -22.43 19.66 23.76
N GLU A 93 -22.15 19.93 22.50
CA GLU A 93 -23.07 20.46 21.50
C GLU A 93 -23.26 19.41 20.40
N VAL A 94 -24.44 18.78 20.36
CA VAL A 94 -24.78 17.76 19.37
C VAL A 94 -25.06 18.44 18.03
N ILE A 95 -24.37 17.95 16.97
CA ILE A 95 -24.56 18.40 15.59
C ILE A 95 -25.61 17.52 14.90
N SER A 96 -25.39 16.17 14.97
CA SER A 96 -26.31 15.22 14.36
C SER A 96 -26.33 13.93 15.19
N GLU A 97 -27.49 13.54 15.63
CA GLU A 97 -27.71 12.27 16.32
C GLU A 97 -27.64 11.12 15.33
N ALA A 98 -27.05 10.01 15.78
CA ALA A 98 -27.03 8.74 15.05
C ALA A 98 -27.90 7.74 15.80
N HIS A 99 -28.67 6.96 15.05
CA HIS A 99 -29.46 5.87 15.60
C HIS A 99 -29.15 4.58 14.84
N ASP A 100 -29.25 3.43 15.51
CA ASP A 100 -29.14 2.10 14.93
C ASP A 100 -27.87 1.88 14.07
N TYR A 101 -26.73 2.42 14.54
CA TYR A 101 -25.46 2.24 13.83
C TYR A 101 -25.14 0.73 13.72
N PRO A 102 -24.94 0.19 12.49
CA PRO A 102 -24.94 -1.24 12.29
C PRO A 102 -23.70 -1.97 12.84
N ILE A 103 -22.55 -1.28 12.91
CA ILE A 103 -21.32 -1.88 13.42
C ILE A 103 -21.20 -1.61 14.92
N THR A 104 -21.69 -2.55 15.70
CA THR A 104 -21.66 -2.50 17.17
C THR A 104 -20.34 -3.08 17.73
N PRO A 105 -20.04 -2.96 19.05
CA PRO A 105 -18.81 -3.48 19.66
C PRO A 105 -18.68 -5.01 19.68
N LYS A 106 -19.62 -5.76 19.12
CA LYS A 106 -19.52 -7.24 18.96
C LYS A 106 -18.70 -7.60 17.71
N GLU A 107 -18.25 -8.84 17.64
CA GLU A 107 -17.62 -9.40 16.44
C GLU A 107 -18.63 -9.47 15.29
N HIS A 108 -18.17 -9.10 14.09
CA HIS A 108 -18.94 -9.12 12.85
C HIS A 108 -18.20 -9.91 11.77
N GLY A 109 -18.96 -10.68 11.00
CA GLY A 109 -18.40 -11.41 9.85
C GLY A 109 -17.89 -10.47 8.75
N VAL A 110 -16.90 -10.95 8.01
CA VAL A 110 -16.20 -10.17 6.97
C VAL A 110 -17.16 -9.66 5.89
N GLU A 111 -18.12 -10.49 5.44
CA GLU A 111 -19.07 -10.08 4.39
C GLU A 111 -19.92 -8.88 4.86
N PHE A 112 -20.45 -8.95 6.09
CA PHE A 112 -21.19 -7.85 6.68
C PHE A 112 -20.34 -6.56 6.76
N LEU A 113 -19.08 -6.67 7.20
CA LEU A 113 -18.17 -5.53 7.27
C LEU A 113 -17.86 -4.96 5.88
N MET A 114 -17.71 -5.83 4.88
CA MET A 114 -17.49 -5.41 3.50
C MET A 114 -18.73 -4.74 2.89
N ASP A 115 -19.94 -5.20 3.19
CA ASP A 115 -21.18 -4.55 2.76
C ASP A 115 -21.35 -3.16 3.41
N ASN A 116 -20.78 -2.99 4.58
CA ASN A 116 -20.75 -1.73 5.33
C ASN A 116 -19.35 -1.06 5.29
N ARG A 117 -18.57 -1.26 4.24
CA ARG A 117 -17.18 -0.78 4.16
C ARG A 117 -17.01 0.70 4.46
N HIS A 118 -17.91 1.54 3.95
CA HIS A 118 -17.97 2.98 4.19
C HIS A 118 -18.14 3.36 5.66
N LEU A 119 -18.73 2.49 6.47
CA LEU A 119 -18.85 2.64 7.92
C LEU A 119 -17.69 1.92 8.65
N TRP A 120 -17.26 0.78 8.15
CA TRP A 120 -16.17 0.02 8.76
C TRP A 120 -14.85 0.81 8.79
N LEU A 121 -14.62 1.70 7.84
CA LEU A 121 -13.47 2.63 7.83
C LEU A 121 -13.34 3.46 9.13
N ARG A 122 -14.44 3.63 9.87
CA ARG A 122 -14.46 4.37 11.14
C ARG A 122 -13.89 3.57 12.32
N SER A 123 -13.67 2.26 12.17
CA SER A 123 -13.09 1.42 13.23
C SER A 123 -11.62 1.75 13.47
N LYS A 124 -11.14 1.54 14.70
CA LYS A 124 -9.74 1.82 15.08
C LYS A 124 -8.73 1.11 14.18
N LYS A 125 -8.96 -0.18 13.88
CA LYS A 125 -8.07 -0.99 13.04
C LYS A 125 -8.01 -0.45 11.60
N GLN A 126 -9.17 -0.13 11.01
CA GLN A 126 -9.20 0.39 9.64
C GLN A 126 -8.63 1.81 9.56
N HIS A 127 -8.92 2.65 10.54
CA HIS A 127 -8.30 3.97 10.66
C HIS A 127 -6.76 3.85 10.71
N ALA A 128 -6.22 2.99 11.57
CA ALA A 128 -4.78 2.77 11.68
C ALA A 128 -4.16 2.29 10.35
N ASN A 129 -4.79 1.34 9.65
CA ASN A 129 -4.35 0.92 8.32
C ASN A 129 -4.28 2.09 7.32
N MET A 130 -5.27 2.99 7.34
CA MET A 130 -5.29 4.15 6.42
C MET A 130 -4.26 5.21 6.79
N VAL A 131 -3.98 5.42 8.07
CA VAL A 131 -2.91 6.33 8.53
C VAL A 131 -1.53 5.79 8.12
N VAL A 132 -1.27 4.48 8.31
CA VAL A 132 -0.03 3.84 7.84
C VAL A 132 0.08 3.93 6.32
N ARG A 133 -1.01 3.65 5.58
CA ARG A 133 -1.03 3.82 4.12
C ARG A 133 -0.66 5.25 3.71
N ASN A 134 -1.22 6.26 4.38
CA ASN A 134 -0.90 7.66 4.10
C ASN A 134 0.58 7.98 4.37
N GLU A 135 1.15 7.43 5.43
CA GLU A 135 2.57 7.62 5.73
C GLU A 135 3.49 6.96 4.69
N ILE A 136 3.14 5.77 4.21
CA ILE A 136 3.85 5.11 3.11
C ILE A 136 3.83 5.99 1.85
N ILE A 137 2.68 6.58 1.53
CA ILE A 137 2.53 7.50 0.40
C ILE A 137 3.43 8.74 0.59
N ARG A 138 3.40 9.36 1.75
CA ARG A 138 4.24 10.52 2.08
C ARG A 138 5.73 10.20 1.94
N ALA A 139 6.17 9.08 2.54
CA ALA A 139 7.55 8.62 2.47
C ALA A 139 8.00 8.30 1.03
N THR A 140 7.09 7.76 0.21
CA THR A 140 7.34 7.52 -1.22
C THR A 140 7.67 8.83 -1.96
N TYR A 141 6.84 9.86 -1.80
CA TYR A 141 7.10 11.15 -2.43
C TYR A 141 8.37 11.82 -1.91
N GLU A 142 8.64 11.73 -0.60
CA GLU A 142 9.86 12.24 0.03
C GLU A 142 11.09 11.57 -0.61
N PHE A 143 11.14 10.23 -0.62
CA PHE A 143 12.26 9.49 -1.17
C PHE A 143 12.56 9.84 -2.62
N PHE A 144 11.57 9.77 -3.49
CA PHE A 144 11.80 10.00 -4.92
C PHE A 144 12.14 11.47 -5.23
N ASN A 145 11.50 12.43 -4.59
CA ASN A 145 11.81 13.85 -4.77
C ASN A 145 13.23 14.18 -4.31
N ASP A 146 13.65 13.67 -3.15
CA ASP A 146 14.99 13.92 -2.59
C ASP A 146 16.09 13.25 -3.42
N ASN A 147 15.78 12.17 -4.15
CA ASN A 147 16.70 11.47 -5.06
C ASN A 147 16.60 11.94 -6.53
N GLY A 148 15.95 13.09 -6.78
CA GLY A 148 15.93 13.78 -8.06
C GLY A 148 14.96 13.23 -9.09
N PHE A 149 14.04 12.34 -8.71
CA PHE A 149 13.01 11.85 -9.61
C PHE A 149 11.95 12.92 -9.89
N LYS A 150 11.33 12.82 -11.06
CA LYS A 150 10.19 13.66 -11.46
C LYS A 150 8.94 12.79 -11.50
N LYS A 151 7.87 13.24 -10.83
CA LYS A 151 6.58 12.57 -10.89
C LYS A 151 5.94 12.80 -12.27
N VAL A 152 5.47 11.70 -12.89
CA VAL A 152 4.78 11.71 -14.20
C VAL A 152 3.49 10.91 -14.06
N ASP A 153 2.44 11.29 -14.78
CA ASP A 153 1.16 10.61 -14.80
C ASP A 153 0.96 9.91 -16.15
N PRO A 154 1.12 8.58 -16.23
CA PRO A 154 0.78 7.83 -17.42
C PRO A 154 -0.73 7.79 -17.63
N PRO A 155 -1.22 7.58 -18.89
CA PRO A 155 -2.64 7.46 -19.14
C PRO A 155 -3.24 6.20 -18.52
N ILE A 156 -4.45 6.30 -17.99
CA ILE A 156 -5.22 5.17 -17.48
C ILE A 156 -5.88 4.40 -18.63
N LEU A 157 -6.36 5.11 -19.64
CA LEU A 157 -6.90 4.51 -20.87
C LEU A 157 -5.76 4.31 -21.87
N THR A 158 -5.57 3.08 -22.32
CA THR A 158 -4.48 2.72 -23.24
C THR A 158 -4.99 1.88 -24.40
N GLY A 159 -4.34 2.00 -25.56
CA GLY A 159 -4.55 1.14 -26.70
C GLY A 159 -3.65 -0.09 -26.72
N SER A 160 -2.67 -0.21 -25.82
CA SER A 160 -1.70 -1.30 -25.76
C SER A 160 -1.48 -1.78 -24.32
N ALA A 161 -1.12 -3.06 -24.16
CA ALA A 161 -0.84 -3.67 -22.86
C ALA A 161 0.64 -3.98 -22.72
N PRO A 162 1.29 -3.63 -21.60
CA PRO A 162 2.70 -3.96 -21.36
C PRO A 162 2.93 -5.45 -21.16
N GLU A 163 2.00 -6.20 -20.60
CA GLU A 163 2.14 -7.62 -20.26
C GLU A 163 1.39 -8.57 -21.22
N GLY A 164 1.10 -8.12 -22.41
CA GLY A 164 0.72 -8.87 -23.61
C GLY A 164 -0.53 -9.73 -23.60
N THR A 165 -0.93 -10.38 -22.54
CA THR A 165 -1.95 -11.45 -22.60
C THR A 165 -2.88 -11.54 -21.40
N SER A 166 -2.63 -10.87 -20.32
CA SER A 166 -3.50 -10.97 -19.17
C SER A 166 -4.81 -10.25 -19.45
N GLU A 167 -5.85 -10.72 -18.82
CA GLU A 167 -7.21 -10.23 -18.97
C GLU A 167 -7.29 -8.72 -18.70
N LEU A 168 -7.55 -7.95 -19.76
CA LEU A 168 -7.71 -6.50 -19.71
C LEU A 168 -9.17 -6.13 -19.49
N PHE A 169 -9.42 -5.06 -18.73
CA PHE A 169 -10.72 -4.42 -18.73
C PHE A 169 -10.88 -3.60 -20.00
N HIS A 170 -11.71 -4.09 -20.91
CA HIS A 170 -12.03 -3.44 -22.18
C HIS A 170 -13.11 -2.37 -22.01
N THR A 171 -12.95 -1.24 -22.69
CA THR A 171 -13.95 -0.18 -22.79
C THR A 171 -13.95 0.46 -24.18
N LYS A 172 -14.91 1.30 -24.47
CA LYS A 172 -14.95 2.11 -25.68
C LYS A 172 -14.41 3.52 -25.40
N TYR A 173 -13.46 3.95 -26.24
CA TYR A 173 -13.00 5.32 -26.30
C TYR A 173 -13.55 5.94 -27.60
N PHE A 174 -14.78 6.44 -27.50
CA PHE A 174 -15.61 6.82 -28.67
C PHE A 174 -15.80 5.66 -29.64
N ASP A 175 -15.26 5.74 -30.84
CA ASP A 175 -15.30 4.71 -31.89
C ASP A 175 -14.12 3.73 -31.89
N GLN A 176 -13.18 3.92 -30.98
CA GLN A 176 -11.98 3.08 -30.78
C GLN A 176 -12.12 2.15 -29.58
N ASP A 177 -11.38 1.05 -29.60
CA ASP A 177 -11.22 0.19 -28.44
C ASP A 177 -10.12 0.74 -27.51
N ALA A 178 -10.37 0.67 -26.21
CA ALA A 178 -9.42 1.05 -25.18
C ALA A 178 -9.49 0.08 -24.01
N TYR A 179 -8.44 0.10 -23.21
CA TYR A 179 -8.30 -0.77 -22.04
C TYR A 179 -7.90 0.06 -20.83
N LEU A 180 -8.29 -0.39 -19.63
CA LEU A 180 -7.74 0.13 -18.38
C LEU A 180 -6.32 -0.39 -18.19
N SER A 181 -5.40 0.50 -17.87
CA SER A 181 -3.95 0.21 -17.79
C SER A 181 -3.62 -0.79 -16.67
N GLN A 182 -2.77 -1.77 -17.00
CA GLN A 182 -2.18 -2.72 -16.05
C GLN A 182 -0.90 -2.20 -15.41
N SER A 183 -0.24 -1.21 -16.03
CA SER A 183 1.00 -0.58 -15.61
C SER A 183 1.24 0.67 -16.43
N GLY A 184 1.89 1.66 -15.85
CA GLY A 184 2.35 2.87 -16.55
C GLY A 184 3.69 2.71 -17.26
N GLN A 185 4.38 1.56 -17.12
CA GLN A 185 5.78 1.35 -17.48
C GLN A 185 6.15 1.84 -18.89
N LEU A 186 5.43 1.44 -19.94
CA LEU A 186 5.80 1.79 -21.31
C LEU A 186 5.84 3.31 -21.54
N TYR A 187 4.90 4.04 -20.92
CA TYR A 187 4.87 5.50 -20.97
C TYR A 187 5.95 6.12 -20.08
N MET A 188 6.29 5.46 -18.96
CA MET A 188 7.34 5.91 -18.06
C MET A 188 8.73 5.76 -18.69
N GLU A 189 8.97 4.75 -19.51
CA GLU A 189 10.20 4.62 -20.30
C GLU A 189 10.37 5.83 -21.25
N ALA A 190 9.28 6.25 -21.94
CA ALA A 190 9.32 7.45 -22.76
C ALA A 190 9.60 8.72 -21.94
N ALA A 191 9.01 8.85 -20.77
CA ALA A 191 9.26 9.96 -19.87
C ALA A 191 10.68 9.95 -19.32
N ALA A 192 11.27 8.79 -19.03
CA ALA A 192 12.64 8.65 -18.56
C ALA A 192 13.65 9.12 -19.63
N MET A 193 13.41 8.85 -20.92
CA MET A 193 14.24 9.34 -22.01
C MET A 193 14.21 10.87 -22.13
N ALA A 194 13.18 11.53 -21.59
CA ALA A 194 13.07 13.00 -21.60
C ALA A 194 13.54 13.65 -20.28
N LEU A 195 13.35 13.01 -19.14
CA LEU A 195 13.50 13.59 -17.80
C LEU A 195 14.56 12.90 -16.94
N GLY A 196 15.13 11.79 -17.40
CA GLY A 196 16.18 11.01 -16.72
C GLY A 196 15.62 10.03 -15.70
N LYS A 197 15.27 10.51 -14.51
CA LYS A 197 14.66 9.70 -13.45
C LYS A 197 13.23 10.16 -13.22
N VAL A 198 12.29 9.25 -13.40
CA VAL A 198 10.85 9.53 -13.26
C VAL A 198 10.17 8.47 -12.38
N PHE A 199 9.03 8.82 -11.80
CA PHE A 199 8.16 7.82 -11.16
C PHE A 199 6.69 8.16 -11.41
N SER A 200 5.87 7.14 -11.55
CA SER A 200 4.43 7.24 -11.46
C SER A 200 3.93 6.75 -10.12
N PHE A 201 2.78 7.25 -9.71
CA PHE A 201 2.02 6.73 -8.60
C PHE A 201 0.55 6.82 -8.96
N GLY A 202 -0.05 5.71 -9.32
CA GLY A 202 -1.37 5.68 -9.91
C GLY A 202 -2.08 4.34 -9.79
N PRO A 203 -3.39 4.32 -10.12
CA PRO A 203 -4.19 3.10 -10.13
C PRO A 203 -3.79 2.21 -11.30
N THR A 204 -3.83 0.90 -11.06
CA THR A 204 -3.66 -0.15 -12.05
C THR A 204 -4.80 -1.15 -11.95
N PHE A 205 -5.12 -1.82 -13.07
CA PHE A 205 -6.29 -2.65 -13.21
C PHE A 205 -5.90 -4.00 -13.82
N ARG A 206 -6.21 -5.10 -13.13
CA ARG A 206 -5.96 -6.44 -13.64
C ARG A 206 -7.24 -7.26 -13.55
N ALA A 207 -7.75 -7.72 -14.69
CA ALA A 207 -8.99 -8.51 -14.78
C ALA A 207 -8.77 -10.00 -14.45
N GLU A 208 -7.75 -10.30 -13.65
CA GLU A 208 -7.41 -11.65 -13.23
C GLU A 208 -8.46 -12.25 -12.31
N LYS A 209 -8.88 -13.49 -12.58
CA LYS A 209 -9.87 -14.21 -11.76
C LYS A 209 -9.22 -14.87 -10.53
N SER A 210 -8.36 -14.13 -9.81
CA SER A 210 -7.70 -14.62 -8.60
C SER A 210 -8.55 -14.39 -7.34
N LYS A 211 -8.65 -15.42 -6.48
CA LYS A 211 -9.37 -15.37 -5.19
C LYS A 211 -8.43 -15.35 -4.00
N THR A 212 -7.16 -15.06 -4.19
CA THR A 212 -6.19 -15.07 -3.09
C THR A 212 -6.32 -13.85 -2.19
N ARG A 213 -5.73 -13.93 -0.99
CA ARG A 213 -5.69 -12.82 -0.04
C ARG A 213 -4.72 -11.69 -0.45
N ARG A 214 -3.94 -11.87 -1.53
CA ARG A 214 -2.90 -10.96 -2.02
C ARG A 214 -3.30 -10.20 -3.29
N HIS A 215 -4.51 -10.42 -3.84
CA HIS A 215 -4.94 -9.84 -5.11
C HIS A 215 -6.16 -8.92 -4.97
N LEU A 216 -6.10 -7.83 -5.70
CA LEU A 216 -7.19 -6.89 -5.96
C LEU A 216 -7.32 -6.71 -7.47
N ILE A 217 -8.50 -6.32 -7.93
CA ILE A 217 -8.79 -6.02 -9.33
C ILE A 217 -8.33 -4.60 -9.69
N GLU A 218 -8.43 -3.68 -8.73
CA GLU A 218 -7.93 -2.32 -8.79
C GLU A 218 -7.02 -2.08 -7.59
N PHE A 219 -5.80 -1.61 -7.83
CA PHE A 219 -4.81 -1.35 -6.80
C PHE A 219 -3.87 -0.22 -7.26
N TRP A 220 -2.97 0.23 -6.39
CA TRP A 220 -2.07 1.32 -6.68
C TRP A 220 -0.63 0.84 -6.81
N MET A 221 0.04 1.32 -7.85
CA MET A 221 1.46 1.04 -8.06
C MET A 221 2.30 2.31 -8.02
N ILE A 222 3.50 2.14 -7.53
CA ILE A 222 4.59 3.09 -7.62
C ILE A 222 5.58 2.52 -8.62
N GLU A 223 5.78 3.22 -9.74
CA GLU A 223 6.55 2.70 -10.88
C GLU A 223 7.62 3.71 -11.28
N PRO A 224 8.82 3.67 -10.68
CA PRO A 224 9.96 4.46 -11.12
C PRO A 224 10.61 3.84 -12.36
N GLU A 225 11.15 4.75 -13.23
CA GLU A 225 11.92 4.39 -14.40
C GLU A 225 13.14 5.33 -14.52
N MET A 226 14.33 4.78 -14.80
CA MET A 226 15.60 5.46 -14.65
C MET A 226 16.49 5.24 -15.87
N ALA A 227 16.73 6.30 -16.64
CA ALA A 227 17.68 6.28 -17.75
C ALA A 227 19.12 6.23 -17.21
N PHE A 228 20.01 5.52 -17.94
CA PHE A 228 21.42 5.29 -17.58
C PHE A 228 21.62 4.51 -16.27
N VAL A 229 20.65 3.72 -15.87
CA VAL A 229 20.72 2.85 -14.68
C VAL A 229 20.57 1.40 -15.11
N GLU A 230 21.56 0.60 -14.79
CA GLU A 230 21.60 -0.83 -15.07
C GLU A 230 20.98 -1.65 -13.92
N HIS A 231 20.88 -2.97 -14.11
CA HIS A 231 20.18 -3.88 -13.19
C HIS A 231 20.61 -3.75 -11.72
N ASN A 232 21.91 -3.82 -11.45
CA ASN A 232 22.42 -3.82 -10.06
C ASN A 232 22.18 -2.48 -9.35
N GLU A 233 22.34 -1.36 -10.06
CA GLU A 233 22.06 -0.04 -9.51
C GLU A 233 20.56 0.14 -9.22
N SER A 234 19.70 -0.46 -10.05
CA SER A 234 18.25 -0.49 -9.80
C SER A 234 17.90 -1.23 -8.51
N LEU A 235 18.57 -2.34 -8.20
CA LEU A 235 18.36 -3.07 -6.94
C LEU A 235 18.76 -2.21 -5.72
N GLU A 236 19.83 -1.42 -5.82
CA GLU A 236 20.25 -0.50 -4.76
C GLU A 236 19.20 0.59 -4.50
N VAL A 237 18.57 1.14 -5.55
CA VAL A 237 17.47 2.09 -5.40
C VAL A 237 16.26 1.45 -4.74
N GLN A 238 15.90 0.22 -5.12
CA GLN A 238 14.77 -0.52 -4.56
C GLN A 238 14.93 -0.78 -3.06
N GLU A 239 16.09 -1.29 -2.63
CA GLU A 239 16.33 -1.61 -1.22
C GLU A 239 16.39 -0.35 -0.34
N GLN A 240 17.00 0.74 -0.83
CA GLN A 240 17.02 2.04 -0.14
C GLN A 240 15.60 2.61 -0.02
N TYR A 241 14.79 2.54 -1.07
CA TYR A 241 13.41 3.00 -1.08
C TYR A 241 12.56 2.23 -0.06
N VAL A 242 12.59 0.90 -0.09
CA VAL A 242 11.81 0.07 0.85
C VAL A 242 12.25 0.30 2.30
N ALA A 243 13.56 0.36 2.55
CA ALA A 243 14.08 0.67 3.89
C ALA A 243 13.60 2.04 4.37
N HIS A 244 13.67 3.09 3.52
CA HIS A 244 13.17 4.43 3.85
C HIS A 244 11.69 4.41 4.24
N VAL A 245 10.84 3.75 3.47
CA VAL A 245 9.40 3.63 3.73
C VAL A 245 9.13 2.95 5.07
N VAL A 246 9.77 1.81 5.34
CA VAL A 246 9.59 1.06 6.59
C VAL A 246 10.04 1.90 7.79
N GLN A 247 11.22 2.52 7.73
CA GLN A 247 11.74 3.35 8.82
C GLN A 247 10.87 4.59 9.06
N SER A 248 10.29 5.20 8.02
CA SER A 248 9.34 6.31 8.14
C SER A 248 8.09 5.89 8.90
N VAL A 249 7.51 4.73 8.59
CA VAL A 249 6.33 4.20 9.30
C VAL A 249 6.66 3.89 10.75
N LEU A 250 7.77 3.22 11.03
CA LEU A 250 8.20 2.93 12.40
C LEU A 250 8.40 4.20 13.26
N LYS A 251 8.86 5.27 12.64
CA LYS A 251 9.04 6.56 13.29
C LYS A 251 7.74 7.29 13.56
N ASN A 252 6.84 7.33 12.56
CA ASN A 252 5.71 8.26 12.52
C ASN A 252 4.36 7.61 12.88
N CYS A 253 4.23 6.27 12.86
CA CYS A 253 2.97 5.54 13.05
C CYS A 253 3.03 4.55 14.24
N LYS A 254 3.74 4.89 15.31
CA LYS A 254 3.87 3.99 16.48
C LYS A 254 2.53 3.62 17.11
N LEU A 255 1.66 4.61 17.30
CA LEU A 255 0.33 4.39 17.89
C LEU A 255 -0.55 3.49 17.02
N GLU A 256 -0.47 3.67 15.72
CA GLU A 256 -1.23 2.88 14.75
C GLU A 256 -0.75 1.43 14.74
N LEU A 257 0.57 1.19 14.76
CA LEU A 257 1.16 -0.15 14.83
C LEU A 257 0.78 -0.85 16.16
N GLU A 258 0.75 -0.13 17.29
CA GLU A 258 0.24 -0.65 18.56
C GLU A 258 -1.26 -1.00 18.49
N VAL A 259 -2.10 -0.14 17.91
CA VAL A 259 -3.55 -0.41 17.70
C VAL A 259 -3.76 -1.64 16.84
N LEU A 260 -2.90 -1.88 15.85
CA LEU A 260 -2.94 -3.05 14.99
C LEU A 260 -2.41 -4.31 15.68
N GLY A 261 -1.72 -4.18 16.82
CA GLY A 261 -1.04 -5.29 17.49
C GLY A 261 0.15 -5.82 16.68
N ARG A 262 0.78 -4.94 15.87
CA ARG A 262 1.88 -5.31 14.98
C ARG A 262 3.17 -5.53 15.78
N ASP A 263 3.75 -6.72 15.71
CA ASP A 263 5.12 -6.96 16.15
C ASP A 263 6.10 -6.28 15.18
N THR A 264 6.79 -5.24 15.64
CA THR A 264 7.71 -4.45 14.83
C THR A 264 9.13 -4.99 14.80
N SER A 265 9.45 -6.04 15.57
CA SER A 265 10.82 -6.54 15.76
C SER A 265 11.55 -6.91 14.47
N LYS A 266 10.83 -7.43 13.47
CA LYS A 266 11.38 -7.70 12.13
C LYS A 266 11.48 -6.43 11.27
N LEU A 267 10.48 -5.54 11.34
CA LEU A 267 10.49 -4.29 10.60
C LEU A 267 11.65 -3.38 11.03
N GLU A 268 11.99 -3.36 12.31
CA GLU A 268 13.12 -2.58 12.86
C GLU A 268 14.48 -2.97 12.26
N LYS A 269 14.61 -4.22 11.77
CA LYS A 269 15.81 -4.71 11.12
C LYS A 269 15.91 -4.30 9.64
N VAL A 270 14.82 -3.82 9.03
CA VAL A 270 14.76 -3.53 7.59
C VAL A 270 15.63 -2.33 7.25
N THR A 271 16.86 -2.63 6.85
CA THR A 271 17.89 -1.68 6.40
C THR A 271 18.65 -2.28 5.22
N ALA A 272 19.02 -1.44 4.24
CA ALA A 272 19.86 -1.89 3.13
C ALA A 272 21.29 -2.25 3.61
N PRO A 273 21.98 -3.20 2.94
CA PRO A 273 21.54 -3.94 1.76
C PRO A 273 20.66 -5.15 2.11
N PHE A 274 19.81 -5.56 1.16
CA PHE A 274 18.99 -6.76 1.27
C PHE A 274 19.71 -7.99 0.68
N PRO A 275 19.44 -9.21 1.19
CA PRO A 275 19.95 -10.45 0.61
C PRO A 275 19.48 -10.60 -0.84
N ARG A 276 20.35 -11.20 -1.66
CA ARG A 276 20.11 -11.49 -3.08
C ARG A 276 20.44 -12.95 -3.35
N ILE A 277 19.53 -13.67 -3.98
CA ILE A 277 19.72 -15.04 -4.47
C ILE A 277 19.35 -15.10 -5.95
N SER A 278 19.97 -15.99 -6.71
CA SER A 278 19.54 -16.26 -8.08
C SER A 278 18.27 -17.11 -8.11
N TYR A 279 17.56 -17.11 -9.23
CA TYR A 279 16.45 -18.04 -9.43
C TYR A 279 16.93 -19.50 -9.35
N ASP A 280 18.12 -19.81 -9.85
CA ASP A 280 18.72 -21.16 -9.76
C ASP A 280 18.91 -21.57 -8.29
N ASP A 281 19.49 -20.69 -7.46
CA ASP A 281 19.66 -20.94 -6.01
C ASP A 281 18.31 -21.08 -5.29
N ALA A 282 17.30 -20.33 -5.73
CA ALA A 282 15.96 -20.43 -5.17
C ALA A 282 15.30 -21.78 -5.48
N ILE A 283 15.45 -22.32 -6.70
CA ILE A 283 14.98 -23.67 -7.06
C ILE A 283 15.70 -24.73 -6.22
N GLU A 284 17.05 -24.65 -6.10
CA GLU A 284 17.81 -25.59 -5.27
C GLU A 284 17.38 -25.53 -3.79
N PHE A 285 17.11 -24.34 -3.26
CA PHE A 285 16.60 -24.15 -1.91
C PHE A 285 15.25 -24.82 -1.75
N LEU A 286 14.30 -24.58 -2.67
CA LEU A 286 12.95 -25.15 -2.62
C LEU A 286 12.98 -26.67 -2.65
N HIS A 287 13.80 -27.30 -3.48
CA HIS A 287 13.98 -28.76 -3.47
C HIS A 287 14.49 -29.28 -2.11
N LYS A 288 15.43 -28.59 -1.47
CA LYS A 288 15.92 -28.94 -0.12
C LYS A 288 14.84 -28.83 0.96
N GLU A 289 13.87 -27.93 0.77
CA GLU A 289 12.70 -27.75 1.65
C GLU A 289 11.53 -28.68 1.33
N GLY A 290 11.68 -29.57 0.31
CA GLY A 290 10.70 -30.61 -0.02
C GLY A 290 9.65 -30.21 -1.06
N PHE A 291 9.88 -29.14 -1.82
CA PHE A 291 9.06 -28.76 -2.99
C PHE A 291 9.61 -29.45 -4.25
N ASP A 292 9.50 -30.76 -4.30
CA ASP A 292 10.05 -31.56 -5.41
C ASP A 292 9.29 -31.38 -6.74
N GLU A 293 8.09 -30.81 -6.69
CA GLU A 293 7.21 -30.61 -7.85
C GLU A 293 7.57 -29.39 -8.69
N ILE A 294 8.36 -28.44 -8.16
CA ILE A 294 8.78 -27.25 -8.92
C ILE A 294 9.98 -27.59 -9.81
N GLU A 295 9.87 -27.24 -11.09
CA GLU A 295 10.96 -27.42 -12.05
C GLU A 295 11.58 -26.08 -12.45
N TRP A 296 12.80 -26.12 -12.96
CA TRP A 296 13.43 -24.92 -13.51
C TRP A 296 12.64 -24.41 -14.72
N GLY A 297 12.23 -23.17 -14.69
CA GLY A 297 11.36 -22.55 -15.70
C GLY A 297 9.93 -22.34 -15.22
N ASP A 298 9.54 -22.84 -14.04
CA ASP A 298 8.25 -22.60 -13.42
C ASP A 298 8.22 -21.25 -12.69
N ASP A 299 7.05 -20.60 -12.67
CA ASP A 299 6.86 -19.41 -11.84
C ASP A 299 6.60 -19.78 -10.37
N PHE A 300 7.07 -18.93 -9.43
CA PHE A 300 6.89 -19.18 -8.01
C PHE A 300 5.47 -18.86 -7.56
N GLY A 301 4.79 -19.86 -7.02
CA GLY A 301 3.53 -19.67 -6.31
C GLY A 301 3.73 -19.17 -4.88
N ALA A 302 2.63 -18.75 -4.25
CA ALA A 302 2.65 -18.23 -2.88
C ALA A 302 3.31 -19.16 -1.82
N PRO A 303 3.20 -20.51 -1.87
CA PRO A 303 3.95 -21.40 -0.97
C PRO A 303 5.47 -21.29 -1.17
N HIS A 304 5.94 -21.21 -2.42
CA HIS A 304 7.36 -21.13 -2.77
C HIS A 304 7.96 -19.81 -2.27
N GLU A 305 7.33 -18.67 -2.60
CA GLU A 305 7.74 -17.36 -2.09
C GLU A 305 7.78 -17.32 -0.56
N THR A 306 6.80 -17.93 0.11
CA THR A 306 6.74 -17.97 1.57
C THR A 306 7.87 -18.78 2.16
N ALA A 307 8.21 -19.95 1.57
CA ALA A 307 9.31 -20.77 2.02
C ALA A 307 10.65 -20.03 1.87
N ILE A 308 10.90 -19.41 0.72
CA ILE A 308 12.11 -18.61 0.46
C ILE A 308 12.19 -17.44 1.46
N ALA A 309 11.13 -16.66 1.58
CA ALA A 309 11.13 -15.47 2.44
C ALA A 309 11.30 -15.79 3.93
N ASN A 310 10.81 -16.94 4.40
CA ASN A 310 10.96 -17.38 5.79
C ASN A 310 12.42 -17.78 6.14
N HIS A 311 13.24 -18.03 5.14
CA HIS A 311 14.66 -18.29 5.35
C HIS A 311 15.45 -17.02 5.69
N PHE A 312 14.89 -15.84 5.38
CA PHE A 312 15.53 -14.55 5.62
C PHE A 312 14.73 -13.71 6.62
N ASP A 313 15.44 -12.93 7.46
CA ASP A 313 14.81 -11.94 8.36
C ASP A 313 14.42 -10.64 7.62
N LEU A 314 15.03 -10.39 6.46
CA LEU A 314 14.85 -9.20 5.62
C LEU A 314 14.10 -9.55 4.33
N PRO A 315 13.53 -8.57 3.63
CA PRO A 315 13.11 -8.77 2.24
C PRO A 315 14.28 -9.33 1.41
N VAL A 316 13.99 -10.26 0.51
CA VAL A 316 15.02 -10.92 -0.31
C VAL A 316 14.74 -10.71 -1.79
N PHE A 317 15.77 -10.35 -2.54
CA PHE A 317 15.72 -10.34 -3.99
C PHE A 317 15.93 -11.74 -4.55
N ILE A 318 15.03 -12.17 -5.44
CA ILE A 318 15.28 -13.29 -6.33
C ILE A 318 15.57 -12.70 -7.71
N THR A 319 16.74 -13.02 -8.28
CA THR A 319 17.25 -12.39 -9.50
C THR A 319 17.38 -13.38 -10.65
N CYS A 320 17.42 -12.87 -11.87
CA CYS A 320 17.74 -13.66 -13.08
C CYS A 320 16.77 -14.82 -13.33
N TYR A 321 15.48 -14.51 -13.40
CA TYR A 321 14.46 -15.49 -13.76
C TYR A 321 14.58 -15.98 -15.21
N PRO A 322 14.07 -17.19 -15.49
CA PRO A 322 13.99 -17.72 -16.86
C PRO A 322 13.22 -16.78 -17.79
N LYS A 323 13.78 -16.56 -18.98
CA LYS A 323 13.20 -15.70 -20.00
C LYS A 323 11.78 -16.09 -20.40
N GLY A 324 11.47 -17.39 -20.39
CA GLY A 324 10.18 -17.93 -20.83
C GLY A 324 8.99 -17.55 -19.95
N ILE A 325 9.22 -17.15 -18.71
CA ILE A 325 8.17 -16.78 -17.75
C ILE A 325 8.12 -15.29 -17.43
N LYS A 326 8.96 -14.49 -18.07
CA LYS A 326 9.00 -13.03 -17.86
C LYS A 326 8.61 -12.26 -19.12
N PRO A 327 8.10 -11.02 -18.98
CA PRO A 327 7.65 -10.20 -20.11
C PRO A 327 8.74 -9.89 -21.14
N PHE A 328 8.31 -9.62 -22.38
CA PHE A 328 9.14 -9.44 -23.56
C PHE A 328 10.17 -8.30 -23.48
N TYR A 329 9.93 -7.30 -22.65
CA TYR A 329 10.72 -6.07 -22.58
C TYR A 329 11.97 -6.19 -21.69
N MET A 330 12.16 -7.29 -20.99
CA MET A 330 13.27 -7.47 -20.06
C MET A 330 14.59 -7.80 -20.80
N GLN A 331 15.68 -7.14 -20.39
CA GLN A 331 17.01 -7.31 -20.97
C GLN A 331 17.52 -8.73 -20.70
N PRO A 332 17.91 -9.51 -21.74
CA PRO A 332 18.61 -10.78 -21.55
C PRO A 332 19.92 -10.61 -20.78
N HIS A 333 20.26 -11.62 -19.97
CA HIS A 333 21.53 -11.63 -19.26
C HIS A 333 22.70 -11.76 -20.27
N PRO A 334 23.81 -11.01 -20.12
CA PRO A 334 24.88 -10.99 -21.12
C PRO A 334 25.61 -12.32 -21.30
N ASP A 335 25.71 -13.12 -20.25
CA ASP A 335 26.45 -14.41 -20.25
C ASP A 335 25.52 -15.64 -20.28
N ARG A 336 24.20 -15.43 -20.22
CA ARG A 336 23.18 -16.50 -20.17
C ARG A 336 21.96 -16.08 -20.99
N ASP A 337 21.70 -16.77 -22.08
CA ASP A 337 20.60 -16.48 -23.01
C ASP A 337 19.24 -17.04 -22.56
N ASP A 338 19.22 -17.87 -21.52
CA ASP A 338 18.05 -18.50 -20.91
C ASP A 338 17.38 -17.67 -19.81
N VAL A 339 18.07 -16.65 -19.27
CA VAL A 339 17.55 -15.78 -18.19
C VAL A 339 17.59 -14.30 -18.57
N VAL A 340 16.88 -13.47 -17.78
CA VAL A 340 16.79 -12.02 -17.98
C VAL A 340 17.27 -11.26 -16.74
N LEU A 341 17.74 -10.02 -16.95
CA LEU A 341 18.16 -9.10 -15.87
C LEU A 341 16.93 -8.51 -15.16
N CYS A 342 16.32 -9.30 -14.29
CA CYS A 342 15.17 -8.92 -13.50
C CYS A 342 15.35 -9.34 -12.03
N ALA A 343 14.51 -8.78 -11.18
CA ALA A 343 14.41 -9.21 -9.79
C ALA A 343 13.01 -8.96 -9.25
N ASP A 344 12.57 -9.91 -8.43
CA ASP A 344 11.39 -9.77 -7.58
C ASP A 344 11.86 -9.62 -6.12
N LEU A 345 11.35 -8.61 -5.41
CA LEU A 345 11.61 -8.42 -3.98
C LEU A 345 10.49 -9.05 -3.17
N ILE A 346 10.82 -10.09 -2.45
CA ILE A 346 9.87 -10.86 -1.65
C ILE A 346 9.91 -10.38 -0.20
N ALA A 347 8.78 -9.91 0.30
CA ALA A 347 8.63 -9.52 1.70
C ALA A 347 8.52 -10.74 2.61
N PRO A 348 9.11 -10.70 3.82
CA PRO A 348 9.02 -11.79 4.79
C PRO A 348 7.60 -11.98 5.33
N GLU A 349 7.43 -12.97 6.21
CA GLU A 349 6.17 -13.28 6.90
C GLU A 349 5.03 -13.70 5.96
N GLY A 350 5.34 -14.17 4.75
CA GLY A 350 4.36 -14.70 3.80
C GLY A 350 3.57 -13.65 3.02
N TYR A 351 4.04 -12.40 2.96
CA TYR A 351 3.39 -11.35 2.17
C TYR A 351 3.72 -11.43 0.67
N GLY A 352 4.80 -12.13 0.31
CA GLY A 352 5.18 -12.41 -1.08
C GLY A 352 5.82 -11.22 -1.76
N GLU A 353 5.82 -11.24 -3.09
CA GLU A 353 6.41 -10.20 -3.92
C GLU A 353 5.75 -8.84 -3.67
N ILE A 354 6.56 -7.84 -3.29
CA ILE A 354 6.16 -6.44 -3.14
C ILE A 354 6.70 -5.55 -4.27
N ILE A 355 7.79 -5.94 -4.90
CA ILE A 355 8.37 -5.28 -6.08
C ILE A 355 8.70 -6.33 -7.13
N GLY A 356 8.35 -6.04 -8.39
CA GLY A 356 8.93 -6.66 -9.59
C GLY A 356 9.63 -5.61 -10.43
N GLY A 357 10.85 -5.89 -10.90
CA GLY A 357 11.64 -4.95 -11.67
C GLY A 357 12.62 -5.60 -12.63
N SER A 358 13.11 -4.82 -13.59
CA SER A 358 14.13 -5.31 -14.55
C SER A 358 14.91 -4.17 -15.19
N GLU A 359 16.05 -4.50 -15.75
CA GLU A 359 16.64 -3.73 -16.83
C GLU A 359 15.82 -3.94 -18.10
N ARG A 360 15.66 -2.89 -18.93
CA ARG A 360 14.86 -2.92 -20.14
C ARG A 360 15.72 -3.14 -21.37
N ILE A 361 15.17 -3.84 -22.36
CA ILE A 361 15.83 -3.95 -23.66
C ILE A 361 15.94 -2.56 -24.27
N TRP A 362 17.15 -2.11 -24.53
CA TRP A 362 17.45 -0.81 -25.14
C TRP A 362 17.92 -0.91 -26.60
N ASP A 363 18.21 -2.13 -27.11
CA ASP A 363 18.49 -2.39 -28.52
C ASP A 363 17.21 -2.51 -29.33
N HIS A 364 17.10 -1.71 -30.41
CA HIS A 364 15.92 -1.67 -31.27
C HIS A 364 15.59 -3.01 -31.95
N LYS A 365 16.62 -3.67 -32.49
CA LYS A 365 16.44 -4.92 -33.22
C LYS A 365 15.98 -6.05 -32.27
N LEU A 366 16.62 -6.13 -31.12
CA LEU A 366 16.27 -7.10 -30.09
C LEU A 366 14.86 -6.87 -29.57
N MET A 367 14.48 -5.63 -29.28
CA MET A 367 13.12 -5.28 -28.80
C MET A 367 12.06 -5.73 -29.84
N LYS A 368 12.28 -5.40 -31.12
CA LYS A 368 11.36 -5.82 -32.18
C LYS A 368 11.21 -7.33 -32.25
N GLN A 369 12.31 -8.07 -32.18
CA GLN A 369 12.30 -9.54 -32.15
C GLN A 369 11.53 -10.11 -30.95
N GLN A 370 11.67 -9.49 -29.76
CA GLN A 370 10.94 -9.96 -28.58
C GLN A 370 9.44 -9.65 -28.64
N ILE A 371 9.03 -8.53 -29.22
CA ILE A 371 7.62 -8.20 -29.48
C ILE A 371 7.00 -9.24 -30.42
N GLU A 372 7.69 -9.56 -31.53
CA GLU A 372 7.24 -10.57 -32.49
C GLU A 372 7.19 -11.98 -31.88
N ALA A 373 8.20 -12.35 -31.08
CA ALA A 373 8.26 -13.64 -30.38
C ALA A 373 7.17 -13.79 -29.31
N ALA A 374 6.74 -12.70 -28.70
CA ALA A 374 5.59 -12.65 -27.77
C ALA A 374 4.23 -12.72 -28.50
N GLY A 375 4.21 -12.78 -29.83
CA GLY A 375 2.96 -12.81 -30.62
C GLY A 375 2.23 -11.46 -30.66
N LEU A 376 2.92 -10.37 -30.36
CA LEU A 376 2.38 -9.01 -30.37
C LEU A 376 2.60 -8.36 -31.74
N ASP A 377 1.72 -7.44 -32.12
CA ASP A 377 1.84 -6.69 -33.36
C ASP A 377 2.84 -5.54 -33.22
N PRO A 378 4.01 -5.54 -33.90
CA PRO A 378 4.98 -4.46 -33.82
C PRO A 378 4.43 -3.09 -34.21
N ASP A 379 3.43 -3.01 -35.08
CA ASP A 379 2.82 -1.75 -35.49
C ASP A 379 2.05 -1.09 -34.33
N ALA A 380 1.44 -1.87 -33.45
CA ALA A 380 0.81 -1.37 -32.24
C ALA A 380 1.82 -0.80 -31.22
N TYR A 381 3.08 -1.21 -31.31
CA TYR A 381 4.21 -0.74 -30.49
C TYR A 381 5.18 0.17 -31.25
N ALA A 382 4.81 0.69 -32.41
CA ALA A 382 5.70 1.53 -33.24
C ALA A 382 6.28 2.71 -32.45
N TRP A 383 5.46 3.43 -31.68
CA TRP A 383 5.92 4.53 -30.83
C TRP A 383 6.92 4.09 -29.75
N TYR A 384 6.74 2.90 -29.20
CA TYR A 384 7.61 2.32 -28.18
C TYR A 384 8.94 1.86 -28.78
N LEU A 385 8.94 1.29 -29.99
CA LEU A 385 10.14 0.96 -30.76
C LEU A 385 10.96 2.20 -31.10
N GLN A 386 10.32 3.35 -31.40
CA GLN A 386 11.00 4.62 -31.67
C GLN A 386 11.84 5.10 -30.50
N LEU A 387 11.53 4.74 -29.25
CA LEU A 387 12.37 5.03 -28.10
C LEU A 387 13.76 4.36 -28.22
N ARG A 388 13.84 3.25 -28.94
CA ARG A 388 15.09 2.51 -29.20
C ARG A 388 15.77 2.97 -30.48
N GLU A 389 15.08 3.62 -31.36
CA GLU A 389 15.61 4.18 -32.60
C GLU A 389 16.32 5.54 -32.37
N PHE A 390 15.81 6.34 -31.47
CA PHE A 390 16.26 7.71 -31.27
C PHE A 390 16.97 7.91 -29.93
N GLY A 391 18.25 7.48 -29.86
CA GLY A 391 19.13 7.75 -28.72
C GLY A 391 18.80 6.92 -27.49
N SER A 392 18.55 5.64 -27.68
CA SER A 392 18.30 4.70 -26.59
C SER A 392 19.50 4.57 -25.66
N VAL A 393 19.24 4.28 -24.40
CA VAL A 393 20.23 4.07 -23.35
C VAL A 393 19.84 2.85 -22.49
N PRO A 394 20.82 2.21 -21.82
CA PRO A 394 20.48 1.27 -20.73
C PRO A 394 19.57 1.99 -19.73
N HIS A 395 18.49 1.34 -19.34
CA HIS A 395 17.54 1.88 -18.37
C HIS A 395 16.83 0.77 -17.63
N SER A 396 16.43 1.06 -16.41
CA SER A 396 15.80 0.10 -15.51
C SER A 396 14.64 0.75 -14.78
N GLY A 397 13.70 -0.09 -14.40
CA GLY A 397 12.57 0.33 -13.58
C GLY A 397 11.97 -0.83 -12.81
N PHE A 398 11.05 -0.48 -11.92
CA PHE A 398 10.35 -1.46 -11.09
C PHE A 398 8.94 -0.98 -10.73
N GLY A 399 8.10 -1.90 -10.30
CA GLY A 399 6.77 -1.61 -9.79
C GLY A 399 6.61 -2.09 -8.36
N LEU A 400 6.28 -1.19 -7.41
CA LEU A 400 5.91 -1.56 -6.06
C LEU A 400 4.39 -1.52 -5.90
N GLY A 401 3.81 -2.64 -5.45
CA GLY A 401 2.38 -2.73 -5.10
C GLY A 401 2.10 -2.13 -3.73
N LEU A 402 1.39 -0.99 -3.69
CA LEU A 402 1.12 -0.28 -2.44
C LEU A 402 0.36 -1.12 -1.43
N GLU A 403 -0.73 -1.77 -1.85
CA GLU A 403 -1.60 -2.53 -0.95
C GLU A 403 -0.88 -3.73 -0.31
N ARG A 404 -0.01 -4.38 -1.05
CA ARG A 404 0.78 -5.50 -0.53
C ARG A 404 1.85 -5.02 0.45
N THR A 405 2.47 -3.88 0.16
CA THR A 405 3.41 -3.21 1.07
C THR A 405 2.73 -2.75 2.36
N VAL A 406 1.53 -2.15 2.27
CA VAL A 406 0.74 -1.79 3.45
C VAL A 406 0.38 -3.04 4.26
N ALA A 407 -0.05 -4.14 3.60
CA ALA A 407 -0.37 -5.38 4.29
C ALA A 407 0.82 -5.93 5.07
N TRP A 408 2.00 -5.98 4.47
CA TRP A 408 3.22 -6.41 5.14
C TRP A 408 3.56 -5.55 6.36
N ILE A 409 3.60 -4.24 6.19
CA ILE A 409 4.00 -3.32 7.27
C ILE A 409 2.98 -3.32 8.42
N THR A 410 1.68 -3.37 8.11
CA THR A 410 0.61 -3.36 9.13
C THR A 410 0.29 -4.72 9.74
N GLY A 411 0.74 -5.81 9.12
CA GLY A 411 0.34 -7.17 9.51
C GLY A 411 -1.08 -7.54 9.07
N ALA A 412 -1.67 -6.83 8.09
CA ALA A 412 -3.01 -7.14 7.61
C ALA A 412 -3.04 -8.49 6.87
N GLU A 413 -3.95 -9.36 7.25
CA GLU A 413 -4.06 -10.71 6.67
C GLU A 413 -4.52 -10.73 5.21
N HIS A 414 -5.20 -9.68 4.77
CA HIS A 414 -5.77 -9.58 3.43
C HIS A 414 -5.68 -8.15 2.89
N VAL A 415 -5.21 -7.99 1.66
CA VAL A 415 -5.06 -6.68 0.99
C VAL A 415 -6.35 -5.86 0.89
N ARG A 416 -7.54 -6.46 1.02
CA ARG A 416 -8.81 -5.73 1.08
C ARG A 416 -8.92 -4.73 2.24
N GLU A 417 -8.10 -4.90 3.29
CA GLU A 417 -8.09 -4.00 4.44
C GLU A 417 -7.13 -2.81 4.27
N THR A 418 -6.30 -2.83 3.23
CA THR A 418 -5.22 -1.86 3.00
C THR A 418 -5.58 -0.74 2.03
N ILE A 419 -6.76 -0.80 1.43
CA ILE A 419 -7.33 0.20 0.53
C ILE A 419 -8.73 0.61 1.03
N PRO A 420 -9.14 1.87 0.90
CA PRO A 420 -10.43 2.32 1.42
C PRO A 420 -11.62 1.54 0.87
N PHE A 421 -11.68 1.35 -0.44
CA PHE A 421 -12.78 0.68 -1.15
C PHE A 421 -12.22 -0.40 -2.09
N PRO A 422 -12.00 -1.63 -1.60
CA PRO A 422 -11.38 -2.68 -2.40
C PRO A 422 -12.29 -3.18 -3.51
N ARG A 423 -11.72 -3.41 -4.70
CA ARG A 423 -12.35 -4.11 -5.81
C ARG A 423 -11.84 -5.54 -5.84
N LEU A 424 -12.76 -6.48 -5.64
CA LEU A 424 -12.48 -7.92 -5.60
C LEU A 424 -13.22 -8.60 -6.76
N LEU A 425 -12.81 -9.81 -7.11
CA LEU A 425 -13.41 -10.58 -8.21
C LEU A 425 -14.95 -10.59 -8.18
N ASN A 426 -15.56 -10.67 -7.00
CA ASN A 426 -17.02 -10.77 -6.83
C ASN A 426 -17.61 -9.54 -6.12
N ARG A 427 -16.87 -8.43 -6.02
CA ARG A 427 -17.33 -7.26 -5.26
C ARG A 427 -16.88 -5.95 -5.91
N ILE A 428 -17.88 -5.19 -6.32
CA ILE A 428 -17.73 -3.82 -6.83
C ILE A 428 -18.40 -2.76 -5.89
N TYR A 429 -19.22 -3.20 -4.97
CA TYR A 429 -19.96 -2.37 -4.01
C TYR A 429 -19.35 -2.47 -2.59
N PRO A 430 -19.38 -1.40 -1.78
CA PRO A 430 -19.70 -0.01 -2.13
C PRO A 430 -18.65 0.65 -2.97
#